data_0e652973a3d15e7425f6ba37042e49ba
#
_entry.id   0e652973a3d15e7425f6ba37042e49ba
#
_cell.length_a   1.000
_cell.length_b   1.000
_cell.length_c   1.000
_cell.angle_alpha   90.00
_cell.angle_beta   90.00
_cell.angle_gamma   90.00
#
_symmetry.space_group_name_H-M   'P 1'
#
loop_
_entity.id
_entity.type
_entity.pdbx_description
1 polymer ?
#
loop_
_entity_poly.entity_id
_entity_poly.type
_entity_poly.pdbx_seq_one_letter_code
_entity_poly.pdbx_strand_id
1 'polypeptide(L)'
;MKIEKLKLPETTNKVALVSVAHADDLLLFCGGGVAALTEFGWKVTVVRATNDRWDSFGLSESETIEANTKEFNLAMAHLGISRVIELNLDTDQLGDYSEVSLRSKYIDIIRDVQPYLVITFDPDSYLYEDNEDHRKVAVSMAEAMWTSGFDKHPGSASGGVKPFLPVARWYFGREVAKPTHQLDVTSYIDKLTAATSLHRTMLINMARQWWLKGRTAGVSLDEFFQNVNSDVRFFAEMIVRRSRGKNPKSKKYSEIYRVIDDANVVSTLSKMGEK
;
A
#
# COMPACT_ATOMS: atom_id res chain seq x y z
N MET A 1 -21.80 -5.18 -10.74
CA MET A 1 -21.97 -3.96 -9.92
C MET A 1 -21.29 -2.81 -10.67
N LYS A 2 -21.88 -1.61 -10.71
CA LYS A 2 -21.26 -0.44 -11.39
C LYS A 2 -20.17 0.10 -10.47
N ILE A 3 -18.94 0.23 -11.00
CA ILE A 3 -17.83 0.85 -10.27
C ILE A 3 -18.05 2.37 -10.27
N GLU A 4 -18.06 2.99 -9.10
CA GLU A 4 -18.28 4.42 -8.92
C GLU A 4 -16.96 5.20 -9.02
N LYS A 5 -17.06 6.51 -9.27
CA LYS A 5 -15.89 7.39 -9.23
C LYS A 5 -15.54 7.67 -7.77
N LEU A 6 -14.31 7.34 -7.37
CA LEU A 6 -13.82 7.67 -6.04
C LEU A 6 -13.56 9.19 -5.93
N LYS A 7 -14.02 9.75 -4.83
CA LYS A 7 -13.68 11.10 -4.37
C LYS A 7 -12.93 11.00 -3.05
N LEU A 8 -12.06 11.95 -2.78
CA LEU A 8 -11.42 12.06 -1.47
C LEU A 8 -12.49 12.38 -0.42
N PRO A 9 -12.38 11.80 0.80
CA PRO A 9 -13.34 12.07 1.86
C PRO A 9 -13.36 13.57 2.25
N GLU A 10 -14.54 14.11 2.46
CA GLU A 10 -14.74 15.47 2.99
C GLU A 10 -14.73 15.42 4.51
N THR A 11 -13.62 15.80 5.13
CA THR A 11 -13.43 15.74 6.58
C THR A 11 -12.44 16.80 7.05
N THR A 12 -12.58 17.21 8.33
CA THR A 12 -11.59 18.06 9.01
C THR A 12 -10.40 17.22 9.53
N ASN A 13 -10.59 15.92 9.80
CA ASN A 13 -9.51 15.00 10.17
C ASN A 13 -8.85 14.43 8.90
N LYS A 14 -7.95 15.20 8.31
CA LYS A 14 -7.18 14.79 7.11
C LYS A 14 -5.95 13.96 7.48
N VAL A 15 -6.16 12.84 8.18
CA VAL A 15 -5.10 11.88 8.54
C VAL A 15 -5.40 10.55 7.87
N ALA A 16 -4.40 9.99 7.18
CA ALA A 16 -4.47 8.68 6.56
C ALA A 16 -3.33 7.77 7.03
N LEU A 17 -3.63 6.49 7.17
CA LEU A 17 -2.67 5.42 7.42
C LEU A 17 -2.67 4.47 6.22
N VAL A 18 -1.51 4.22 5.65
CA VAL A 18 -1.31 3.23 4.58
C VAL A 18 -0.51 2.07 5.14
N SER A 19 -1.00 0.84 4.97
CA SER A 19 -0.28 -0.37 5.39
C SER A 19 0.08 -1.22 4.18
N VAL A 20 1.37 -1.52 4.06
CA VAL A 20 1.96 -2.34 3.00
C VAL A 20 2.85 -3.42 3.58
N ALA A 21 3.10 -4.48 2.82
CA ALA A 21 4.03 -5.53 3.18
C ALA A 21 5.46 -5.13 2.81
N HIS A 22 5.68 -4.74 1.55
CA HIS A 22 6.98 -4.50 0.94
C HIS A 22 7.16 -3.04 0.51
N ALA A 23 8.37 -2.66 0.17
CA ALA A 23 8.71 -1.28 -0.15
C ALA A 23 8.05 -0.74 -1.44
N ASP A 24 7.79 -1.58 -2.43
CA ASP A 24 7.23 -1.19 -3.72
C ASP A 24 5.69 -1.20 -3.78
N ASP A 25 5.03 -1.88 -2.84
CA ASP A 25 3.58 -2.10 -2.85
C ASP A 25 2.77 -0.82 -2.98
N LEU A 26 3.11 0.20 -2.19
CA LEU A 26 2.39 1.47 -2.23
C LEU A 26 2.37 2.05 -3.63
N LEU A 27 3.53 2.07 -4.30
CA LEU A 27 3.65 2.62 -5.64
C LEU A 27 3.00 1.75 -6.71
N LEU A 28 2.98 0.44 -6.50
CA LEU A 28 2.35 -0.50 -7.44
C LEU A 28 0.83 -0.47 -7.38
N PHE A 29 0.24 -0.31 -6.18
CA PHE A 29 -1.18 -0.55 -5.97
C PHE A 29 -2.01 0.70 -5.67
N CYS A 30 -1.52 1.64 -4.85
CA CYS A 30 -2.31 2.77 -4.35
C CYS A 30 -1.60 4.13 -4.38
N GLY A 31 -0.44 4.21 -5.04
CA GLY A 31 0.39 5.41 -5.06
C GLY A 31 -0.31 6.65 -5.61
N GLY A 32 -1.23 6.50 -6.58
CA GLY A 32 -1.99 7.61 -7.13
C GLY A 32 -3.00 8.16 -6.12
N GLY A 33 -3.67 7.29 -5.37
CA GLY A 33 -4.55 7.69 -4.27
C GLY A 33 -3.78 8.43 -3.17
N VAL A 34 -2.59 7.91 -2.82
CA VAL A 34 -1.70 8.55 -1.84
C VAL A 34 -1.20 9.91 -2.33
N ALA A 35 -0.77 10.02 -3.60
CA ALA A 35 -0.36 11.28 -4.20
C ALA A 35 -1.49 12.32 -4.20
N ALA A 36 -2.73 11.90 -4.49
CA ALA A 36 -3.89 12.76 -4.38
C ALA A 36 -4.12 13.23 -2.94
N LEU A 37 -4.07 12.33 -1.96
CA LEU A 37 -4.25 12.70 -0.55
C LEU A 37 -3.22 13.73 -0.10
N THR A 38 -1.93 13.53 -0.38
CA THR A 38 -0.86 14.47 0.01
C THR A 38 -1.03 15.83 -0.67
N GLU A 39 -1.42 15.87 -1.95
CA GLU A 39 -1.70 17.11 -2.69
C GLU A 39 -2.86 17.90 -2.07
N PHE A 40 -3.90 17.21 -1.57
CA PHE A 40 -5.04 17.83 -0.90
C PHE A 40 -4.84 18.04 0.61
N GLY A 41 -3.60 18.02 1.09
CA GLY A 41 -3.20 18.40 2.45
C GLY A 41 -3.46 17.35 3.52
N TRP A 42 -3.59 16.06 3.15
CA TRP A 42 -3.66 14.98 4.11
C TRP A 42 -2.29 14.66 4.70
N LYS A 43 -2.25 14.41 5.99
CA LYS A 43 -1.09 13.84 6.68
C LYS A 43 -1.12 12.33 6.50
N VAL A 44 -0.21 11.80 5.70
CA VAL A 44 -0.13 10.37 5.42
C VAL A 44 0.98 9.75 6.24
N THR A 45 0.65 8.71 7.00
CA THR A 45 1.62 7.80 7.63
C THR A 45 1.60 6.48 6.87
N VAL A 46 2.78 5.94 6.56
CA VAL A 46 2.91 4.61 5.96
C VAL A 46 3.54 3.66 6.95
N VAL A 47 2.98 2.47 7.09
CA VAL A 47 3.59 1.36 7.81
C VAL A 47 3.98 0.26 6.83
N ARG A 48 5.27 -0.11 6.81
CA ARG A 48 5.81 -1.24 6.07
C ARG A 48 6.04 -2.40 7.03
N ALA A 49 5.53 -3.59 6.70
CA ALA A 49 5.60 -4.73 7.59
C ALA A 49 6.96 -5.42 7.54
N THR A 50 7.54 -5.61 6.34
CA THR A 50 8.75 -6.42 6.15
C THR A 50 10.00 -5.59 5.90
N ASN A 51 11.16 -6.26 6.01
CA ASN A 51 12.48 -5.66 5.80
C ASN A 51 13.01 -5.83 4.36
N ASP A 52 12.29 -6.52 3.47
CA ASP A 52 12.63 -6.79 2.07
C ASP A 52 14.03 -7.42 1.86
N ARG A 53 14.50 -8.22 2.79
CA ARG A 53 15.88 -8.76 2.83
C ARG A 53 16.27 -9.61 1.62
N TRP A 54 15.29 -10.16 0.89
CA TRP A 54 15.50 -11.01 -0.28
C TRP A 54 15.15 -10.33 -1.62
N ASP A 55 14.68 -9.08 -1.58
CA ASP A 55 14.19 -8.36 -2.75
C ASP A 55 15.28 -7.58 -3.47
N SER A 56 16.33 -8.30 -3.90
CA SER A 56 17.41 -7.77 -4.72
C SER A 56 17.98 -8.81 -5.67
N PHE A 57 18.86 -8.36 -6.55
CA PHE A 57 19.69 -9.21 -7.37
C PHE A 57 21.17 -8.83 -7.16
N GLY A 58 21.97 -9.82 -6.68
CA GLY A 58 23.41 -9.69 -6.55
C GLY A 58 23.91 -8.99 -5.27
N LEU A 59 23.02 -8.63 -4.34
CA LEU A 59 23.37 -8.09 -3.03
C LEU A 59 23.26 -9.17 -1.95
N SER A 60 24.00 -8.99 -0.84
CA SER A 60 23.77 -9.75 0.40
C SER A 60 22.45 -9.31 1.07
N GLU A 61 21.95 -10.10 2.04
CA GLU A 61 20.72 -9.73 2.78
C GLU A 61 20.84 -8.36 3.47
N SER A 62 21.97 -8.08 4.12
CA SER A 62 22.20 -6.80 4.80
C SER A 62 22.25 -5.60 3.83
N GLU A 63 22.94 -5.75 2.69
CA GLU A 63 22.95 -4.72 1.65
C GLU A 63 21.57 -4.53 1.04
N THR A 64 20.79 -5.60 0.89
CA THR A 64 19.42 -5.55 0.38
C THR A 64 18.51 -4.76 1.31
N ILE A 65 18.54 -5.04 2.61
CA ILE A 65 17.77 -4.30 3.63
C ILE A 65 18.13 -2.82 3.60
N GLU A 66 19.43 -2.50 3.61
CA GLU A 66 19.89 -1.11 3.59
C GLU A 66 19.43 -0.37 2.34
N ALA A 67 19.64 -0.97 1.15
CA ALA A 67 19.24 -0.39 -0.13
C ALA A 67 17.74 -0.17 -0.20
N ASN A 68 16.92 -1.20 0.06
CA ASN A 68 15.46 -1.10 -0.01
C ASN A 68 14.90 -0.11 1.00
N THR A 69 15.43 -0.06 2.23
CA THR A 69 15.02 0.92 3.24
C THR A 69 15.33 2.35 2.80
N LYS A 70 16.53 2.61 2.28
CA LYS A 70 16.91 3.92 1.77
C LYS A 70 16.04 4.35 0.59
N GLU A 71 15.87 3.48 -0.38
CA GLU A 71 15.08 3.73 -1.60
C GLU A 71 13.61 3.97 -1.26
N PHE A 72 13.04 3.19 -0.33
CA PHE A 72 11.69 3.37 0.18
C PHE A 72 11.50 4.75 0.80
N ASN A 73 12.37 5.15 1.72
CA ASN A 73 12.26 6.45 2.39
C ASN A 73 12.37 7.61 1.40
N LEU A 74 13.25 7.52 0.39
CA LEU A 74 13.34 8.51 -0.68
C LEU A 74 12.04 8.59 -1.50
N ALA A 75 11.45 7.46 -1.86
CA ALA A 75 10.20 7.39 -2.61
C ALA A 75 9.03 7.96 -1.80
N MET A 76 8.94 7.64 -0.50
CA MET A 76 7.92 8.19 0.39
C MET A 76 8.05 9.71 0.54
N ALA A 77 9.26 10.22 0.71
CA ALA A 77 9.52 11.66 0.76
C ALA A 77 9.12 12.35 -0.57
N HIS A 78 9.40 11.73 -1.72
CA HIS A 78 9.01 12.26 -3.04
C HIS A 78 7.47 12.38 -3.18
N LEU A 79 6.72 11.47 -2.57
CA LEU A 79 5.26 11.54 -2.54
C LEU A 79 4.71 12.56 -1.52
N GLY A 80 5.56 13.13 -0.65
CA GLY A 80 5.14 14.06 0.41
C GLY A 80 4.59 13.36 1.64
N ILE A 81 4.96 12.09 1.87
CA ILE A 81 4.54 11.33 3.05
C ILE A 81 5.29 11.84 4.28
N SER A 82 4.54 12.12 5.34
CA SER A 82 5.04 12.81 6.53
C SER A 82 5.70 11.88 7.56
N ARG A 83 5.35 10.60 7.55
CA ARG A 83 5.84 9.62 8.53
C ARG A 83 5.90 8.21 7.93
N VAL A 84 6.99 7.51 8.19
CA VAL A 84 7.16 6.08 7.90
C VAL A 84 7.36 5.33 9.21
N ILE A 85 6.68 4.18 9.35
CA ILE A 85 6.83 3.23 10.45
C ILE A 85 7.29 1.90 9.83
N GLU A 86 8.40 1.37 10.32
CA GLU A 86 8.95 0.11 9.87
C GLU A 86 8.81 -0.95 10.95
N LEU A 87 8.11 -2.05 10.67
CA LEU A 87 7.99 -3.16 11.61
C LEU A 87 9.19 -4.12 11.54
N ASN A 88 9.95 -4.07 10.46
CA ASN A 88 11.18 -4.84 10.22
C ASN A 88 11.00 -6.35 10.44
N LEU A 89 9.85 -6.89 10.07
CA LEU A 89 9.61 -8.33 10.08
C LEU A 89 10.28 -8.97 8.87
N ASP A 90 10.60 -10.25 8.97
CA ASP A 90 11.28 -10.95 7.89
C ASP A 90 10.37 -11.16 6.67
N THR A 91 10.83 -10.75 5.50
CA THR A 91 10.16 -10.93 4.21
C THR A 91 9.92 -12.41 3.93
N ASP A 92 8.78 -12.72 3.30
CA ASP A 92 8.29 -14.07 2.98
C ASP A 92 8.14 -15.00 4.20
N GLN A 93 8.07 -14.42 5.42
CA GLN A 93 7.95 -15.16 6.68
C GLN A 93 6.69 -14.74 7.48
N LEU A 94 5.87 -13.82 6.96
CA LEU A 94 4.67 -13.41 7.69
C LEU A 94 3.63 -14.53 7.77
N GLY A 95 3.66 -15.52 6.87
CA GLY A 95 2.82 -16.72 6.97
C GLY A 95 2.94 -17.40 8.32
N ASP A 96 4.16 -17.56 8.82
CA ASP A 96 4.47 -18.16 10.12
C ASP A 96 4.44 -17.16 11.28
N TYR A 97 4.34 -15.86 11.00
CA TYR A 97 4.24 -14.85 12.03
C TYR A 97 2.85 -14.84 12.65
N SER A 98 2.77 -14.68 13.98
CA SER A 98 1.48 -14.64 14.67
C SER A 98 0.61 -13.49 14.19
N GLU A 99 -0.55 -13.80 13.63
CA GLU A 99 -1.54 -12.82 13.20
C GLU A 99 -2.01 -11.93 14.35
N VAL A 100 -2.19 -12.52 15.55
CA VAL A 100 -2.53 -11.78 16.77
C VAL A 100 -1.44 -10.78 17.15
N SER A 101 -0.16 -11.16 17.01
CA SER A 101 0.96 -10.26 17.29
C SER A 101 1.04 -9.10 16.29
N LEU A 102 0.83 -9.37 14.99
CA LEU A 102 0.81 -8.34 13.96
C LEU A 102 -0.39 -7.40 14.13
N ARG A 103 -1.58 -7.96 14.37
CA ARG A 103 -2.78 -7.19 14.70
C ARG A 103 -2.55 -6.25 15.90
N SER A 104 -1.90 -6.75 16.96
CA SER A 104 -1.63 -5.93 18.15
C SER A 104 -0.73 -4.75 17.84
N LYS A 105 0.30 -4.91 17.00
CA LYS A 105 1.13 -3.80 16.50
C LYS A 105 0.30 -2.78 15.72
N TYR A 106 -0.60 -3.23 14.85
CA TYR A 106 -1.48 -2.35 14.09
C TYR A 106 -2.50 -1.61 14.96
N ILE A 107 -3.01 -2.24 16.03
CA ILE A 107 -3.86 -1.57 17.01
C ILE A 107 -3.14 -0.36 17.62
N ASP A 108 -1.88 -0.55 18.05
CA ASP A 108 -1.09 0.54 18.63
C ASP A 108 -0.85 1.67 17.62
N ILE A 109 -0.53 1.31 16.36
CA ILE A 109 -0.32 2.29 15.29
C ILE A 109 -1.60 3.07 14.97
N ILE A 110 -2.75 2.40 14.88
CA ILE A 110 -4.04 3.07 14.65
C ILE A 110 -4.36 4.04 15.77
N ARG A 111 -4.15 3.65 17.02
CA ARG A 111 -4.41 4.49 18.20
C ARG A 111 -3.45 5.68 18.30
N ASP A 112 -2.19 5.51 17.88
CA ASP A 112 -1.18 6.57 17.82
C ASP A 112 -1.44 7.57 16.69
N VAL A 113 -1.68 7.06 15.47
CA VAL A 113 -1.87 7.88 14.26
C VAL A 113 -3.25 8.53 14.20
N GLN A 114 -4.28 7.90 14.76
CA GLN A 114 -5.68 8.32 14.74
C GLN A 114 -6.21 8.65 13.34
N PRO A 115 -6.10 7.73 12.36
CA PRO A 115 -6.42 8.02 10.97
C PRO A 115 -7.93 8.06 10.72
N TYR A 116 -8.43 9.05 9.97
CA TYR A 116 -9.77 9.00 9.40
C TYR A 116 -9.89 7.88 8.36
N LEU A 117 -8.84 7.73 7.53
CA LEU A 117 -8.77 6.78 6.40
C LEU A 117 -7.64 5.79 6.61
N VAL A 118 -7.94 4.49 6.46
CA VAL A 118 -6.93 3.43 6.33
C VAL A 118 -6.94 2.87 4.91
N ILE A 119 -5.77 2.73 4.31
CA ILE A 119 -5.55 2.14 2.98
C ILE A 119 -4.66 0.91 3.15
N THR A 120 -5.13 -0.26 2.73
CA THR A 120 -4.40 -1.52 2.90
C THR A 120 -4.84 -2.57 1.88
N PHE A 121 -4.16 -3.71 1.84
CA PHE A 121 -4.58 -4.86 1.05
C PHE A 121 -6.00 -5.31 1.39
N ASP A 122 -6.72 -5.81 0.37
CA ASP A 122 -8.09 -6.29 0.51
C ASP A 122 -8.13 -7.69 1.14
N PRO A 123 -8.65 -7.85 2.37
CA PRO A 123 -8.76 -9.16 3.01
C PRO A 123 -9.70 -10.12 2.27
N ASP A 124 -10.70 -9.60 1.52
CA ASP A 124 -11.62 -10.43 0.74
C ASP A 124 -10.96 -10.96 -0.55
N SER A 125 -9.82 -10.40 -0.95
CA SER A 125 -9.04 -10.82 -2.13
C SER A 125 -8.08 -11.98 -1.85
N TYR A 126 -8.15 -12.59 -0.69
CA TYR A 126 -7.25 -13.66 -0.24
C TYR A 126 -7.02 -14.77 -1.28
N LEU A 127 -8.05 -15.19 -2.00
CA LEU A 127 -7.94 -16.24 -3.03
C LEU A 127 -7.27 -15.77 -4.33
N TYR A 128 -7.14 -14.47 -4.53
CA TYR A 128 -6.55 -13.85 -5.72
C TYR A 128 -5.17 -13.25 -5.46
N GLU A 129 -4.69 -13.35 -4.21
CA GLU A 129 -3.38 -12.88 -3.79
C GLU A 129 -2.44 -14.08 -3.59
N ASP A 130 -1.36 -14.13 -4.34
CA ASP A 130 -0.37 -15.21 -4.30
C ASP A 130 0.78 -14.95 -3.31
N ASN A 131 0.86 -13.74 -2.74
CA ASN A 131 1.87 -13.38 -1.74
C ASN A 131 1.29 -13.49 -0.33
N GLU A 132 1.91 -14.33 0.50
CA GLU A 132 1.46 -14.61 1.86
C GLU A 132 1.63 -13.41 2.79
N ASP A 133 2.68 -12.60 2.61
CA ASP A 133 2.89 -11.38 3.39
C ASP A 133 1.75 -10.37 3.16
N HIS A 134 1.29 -10.22 1.90
CA HIS A 134 0.13 -9.37 1.58
C HIS A 134 -1.14 -9.86 2.28
N ARG A 135 -1.39 -11.18 2.24
CA ARG A 135 -2.55 -11.79 2.90
C ARG A 135 -2.52 -11.54 4.41
N LYS A 136 -1.37 -11.73 5.04
CA LYS A 136 -1.18 -11.54 6.48
C LYS A 136 -1.38 -10.07 6.88
N VAL A 137 -0.82 -9.13 6.11
CA VAL A 137 -1.04 -7.69 6.31
C VAL A 137 -2.52 -7.35 6.17
N ALA A 138 -3.20 -7.85 5.13
CA ALA A 138 -4.60 -7.59 4.86
C ALA A 138 -5.51 -7.98 6.04
N VAL A 139 -5.42 -9.24 6.48
CA VAL A 139 -6.29 -9.75 7.55
C VAL A 139 -5.97 -9.14 8.90
N SER A 140 -4.68 -8.98 9.24
CA SER A 140 -4.26 -8.40 10.52
C SER A 140 -4.67 -6.92 10.63
N MET A 141 -4.53 -6.13 9.56
CA MET A 141 -4.94 -4.73 9.55
C MET A 141 -6.47 -4.60 9.58
N ALA A 142 -7.20 -5.43 8.83
CA ALA A 142 -8.66 -5.41 8.83
C ALA A 142 -9.24 -5.68 10.24
N GLU A 143 -8.69 -6.66 10.94
CA GLU A 143 -9.08 -6.96 12.32
C GLU A 143 -8.65 -5.86 13.30
N ALA A 144 -7.45 -5.30 13.11
CA ALA A 144 -6.96 -4.19 13.94
C ALA A 144 -7.85 -2.95 13.84
N MET A 145 -8.35 -2.61 12.64
CA MET A 145 -9.26 -1.47 12.46
C MET A 145 -10.56 -1.60 13.25
N TRP A 146 -11.02 -2.83 13.47
CA TRP A 146 -12.21 -3.08 14.29
C TRP A 146 -11.86 -3.13 15.80
N THR A 147 -10.80 -3.86 16.13
CA THR A 147 -10.45 -4.11 17.55
C THR A 147 -9.81 -2.92 18.25
N SER A 148 -9.23 -1.97 17.51
CA SER A 148 -8.63 -0.74 18.07
C SER A 148 -9.63 0.17 18.81
N GLY A 149 -10.94 -0.01 18.55
CA GLY A 149 -12.02 0.70 19.24
C GLY A 149 -12.40 0.15 20.61
N PHE A 150 -11.90 -1.03 21.00
CA PHE A 150 -12.26 -1.63 22.29
C PHE A 150 -11.29 -1.21 23.40
N ASP A 151 -11.82 -0.63 24.49
CA ASP A 151 -11.02 -0.17 25.62
C ASP A 151 -10.30 -1.30 26.38
N LYS A 152 -10.87 -2.51 26.36
CA LYS A 152 -10.29 -3.69 27.02
C LYS A 152 -9.32 -4.47 26.13
N HIS A 153 -9.29 -4.17 24.82
CA HIS A 153 -8.40 -4.89 23.92
C HIS A 153 -6.98 -4.33 24.03
N PRO A 154 -6.01 -5.12 24.51
CA PRO A 154 -4.65 -4.65 24.60
C PRO A 154 -4.05 -4.53 23.20
N GLY A 155 -3.27 -3.48 22.97
CA GLY A 155 -2.24 -3.47 21.94
C GLY A 155 -1.02 -4.26 22.38
N SER A 156 0.10 -4.12 21.67
CA SER A 156 1.41 -4.66 22.09
C SER A 156 2.05 -3.81 23.21
N ALA A 157 1.73 -2.51 23.27
CA ALA A 157 2.20 -1.59 24.27
C ALA A 157 1.24 -1.57 25.48
N SER A 158 1.72 -1.95 26.64
CA SER A 158 0.98 -1.81 27.88
C SER A 158 0.88 -0.34 28.28
N GLY A 159 -0.32 0.23 28.23
CA GLY A 159 -0.62 1.45 28.97
C GLY A 159 -1.16 2.63 28.16
N GLY A 160 -2.45 2.88 28.32
CA GLY A 160 -2.99 4.24 28.29
C GLY A 160 -3.35 4.85 26.96
N VAL A 161 -3.15 4.17 25.82
CA VAL A 161 -3.58 4.72 24.52
C VAL A 161 -5.08 4.55 24.37
N LYS A 162 -5.78 5.67 24.13
CA LYS A 162 -7.25 5.69 24.02
C LYS A 162 -7.74 4.89 22.81
N PRO A 163 -8.88 4.17 22.94
CA PRO A 163 -9.54 3.53 21.80
C PRO A 163 -9.77 4.49 20.64
N PHE A 164 -9.64 4.00 19.42
CA PHE A 164 -9.85 4.79 18.21
C PHE A 164 -10.37 3.91 17.09
N LEU A 165 -11.31 4.42 16.27
CA LEU A 165 -11.84 3.74 15.10
C LEU A 165 -11.68 4.62 13.85
N PRO A 166 -11.07 4.10 12.77
CA PRO A 166 -11.10 4.76 11.46
C PRO A 166 -12.54 4.82 10.92
N VAL A 167 -12.86 5.87 10.15
CA VAL A 167 -14.19 6.05 9.53
C VAL A 167 -14.22 5.46 8.13
N ALA A 168 -13.14 5.59 7.37
CA ALA A 168 -13.07 5.13 5.99
C ALA A 168 -11.94 4.11 5.78
N ARG A 169 -12.19 3.16 4.88
CA ARG A 169 -11.26 2.09 4.51
C ARG A 169 -11.22 1.95 3.00
N TRP A 170 -10.03 2.03 2.40
CA TRP A 170 -9.80 1.76 1.00
C TRP A 170 -8.93 0.52 0.88
N TYR A 171 -9.46 -0.51 0.28
CA TYR A 171 -8.79 -1.78 0.07
C TYR A 171 -8.31 -1.89 -1.36
N PHE A 172 -7.04 -2.23 -1.55
CA PHE A 172 -6.38 -2.48 -2.83
C PHE A 172 -5.82 -3.90 -2.89
N GLY A 173 -5.33 -4.34 -4.05
CA GLY A 173 -4.67 -5.63 -4.26
C GLY A 173 -4.33 -5.87 -5.71
N ARG A 174 -3.70 -7.01 -5.99
CA ARG A 174 -3.45 -7.46 -7.37
C ARG A 174 -4.75 -7.62 -8.14
N GLU A 175 -5.76 -8.18 -7.47
CA GLU A 175 -7.14 -8.25 -7.92
C GLU A 175 -8.05 -7.96 -6.74
N VAL A 176 -8.87 -6.93 -6.84
CA VAL A 176 -9.83 -6.55 -5.80
C VAL A 176 -11.10 -7.38 -5.98
N ALA A 177 -11.46 -8.21 -5.00
CA ALA A 177 -12.54 -9.20 -5.11
C ALA A 177 -13.92 -8.60 -5.42
N LYS A 178 -14.22 -7.44 -4.87
CA LYS A 178 -15.51 -6.73 -5.05
C LYS A 178 -15.25 -5.24 -5.20
N PRO A 179 -14.70 -4.81 -6.35
CA PRO A 179 -14.36 -3.41 -6.54
C PRO A 179 -15.63 -2.55 -6.53
N THR A 180 -15.59 -1.46 -5.76
CA THR A 180 -16.70 -0.51 -5.65
C THR A 180 -16.40 0.83 -6.30
N HIS A 181 -15.13 1.25 -6.29
CA HIS A 181 -14.72 2.57 -6.74
C HIS A 181 -13.46 2.51 -7.62
N GLN A 182 -13.34 3.53 -8.48
CA GLN A 182 -12.13 3.81 -9.26
C GLN A 182 -11.72 5.27 -9.10
N LEU A 183 -10.42 5.49 -8.92
CA LEU A 183 -9.80 6.82 -8.85
C LEU A 183 -9.06 7.10 -10.15
N ASP A 184 -9.35 8.24 -10.79
CA ASP A 184 -8.55 8.73 -11.93
C ASP A 184 -7.20 9.25 -11.40
N VAL A 185 -6.12 8.61 -11.80
CA VAL A 185 -4.76 8.93 -11.37
C VAL A 185 -3.88 9.43 -12.53
N THR A 186 -4.50 9.79 -13.65
CA THR A 186 -3.79 10.16 -14.87
C THR A 186 -2.81 11.32 -14.64
N SER A 187 -3.17 12.32 -13.85
CA SER A 187 -2.30 13.47 -13.53
C SER A 187 -1.11 13.10 -12.63
N TYR A 188 -1.13 11.94 -12.00
CA TYR A 188 -0.07 11.51 -11.08
C TYR A 188 0.94 10.56 -11.70
N ILE A 189 0.76 10.11 -12.95
CA ILE A 189 1.61 9.09 -13.60
C ILE A 189 3.09 9.50 -13.60
N ASP A 190 3.40 10.76 -13.91
CA ASP A 190 4.80 11.23 -13.96
C ASP A 190 5.41 11.28 -12.55
N LYS A 191 4.66 11.74 -11.56
CA LYS A 191 5.08 11.75 -10.15
C LYS A 191 5.32 10.33 -9.65
N LEU A 192 4.41 9.40 -9.98
CA LEU A 192 4.55 7.99 -9.62
C LEU A 192 5.74 7.33 -10.33
N THR A 193 5.96 7.63 -11.61
CA THR A 193 7.13 7.13 -12.35
C THR A 193 8.43 7.61 -11.68
N ALA A 194 8.50 8.87 -11.31
CA ALA A 194 9.67 9.41 -10.61
C ALA A 194 9.90 8.73 -9.25
N ALA A 195 8.84 8.56 -8.44
CA ALA A 195 8.91 7.88 -7.15
C ALA A 195 9.31 6.40 -7.32
N THR A 196 8.69 5.68 -8.27
CA THR A 196 9.00 4.27 -8.54
C THR A 196 10.44 4.09 -9.02
N SER A 197 10.98 5.03 -9.81
CA SER A 197 12.38 4.98 -10.26
C SER A 197 13.41 5.03 -9.11
N LEU A 198 13.00 5.48 -7.93
CA LEU A 198 13.85 5.48 -6.73
C LEU A 198 14.04 4.08 -6.15
N HIS A 199 13.13 3.14 -6.42
CA HIS A 199 13.25 1.72 -6.03
C HIS A 199 14.13 0.93 -7.00
N ARG A 200 15.36 1.40 -7.19
CA ARG A 200 16.29 0.81 -8.16
C ARG A 200 16.55 -0.68 -7.91
N THR A 201 16.79 -1.04 -6.65
CA THR A 201 17.10 -2.42 -6.23
C THR A 201 15.96 -3.37 -6.58
N MET A 202 14.73 -3.03 -6.23
CA MET A 202 13.55 -3.84 -6.54
C MET A 202 13.24 -3.87 -8.04
N LEU A 203 13.40 -2.78 -8.76
CA LEU A 203 13.20 -2.74 -10.22
C LEU A 203 14.18 -3.66 -10.96
N ILE A 204 15.43 -3.69 -10.55
CA ILE A 204 16.43 -4.61 -11.13
C ILE A 204 16.03 -6.07 -10.81
N ASN A 205 15.59 -6.36 -9.58
CA ASN A 205 15.11 -7.68 -9.19
C ASN A 205 13.88 -8.10 -10.02
N MET A 206 12.90 -7.23 -10.22
CA MET A 206 11.75 -7.48 -11.09
C MET A 206 12.16 -7.73 -12.55
N ALA A 207 13.09 -6.93 -13.08
CA ALA A 207 13.61 -7.12 -14.44
C ALA A 207 14.33 -8.47 -14.57
N ARG A 208 15.06 -8.89 -13.52
CA ARG A 208 15.69 -10.22 -13.45
C ARG A 208 14.66 -11.34 -13.53
N GLN A 209 13.53 -11.20 -12.84
CA GLN A 209 12.43 -12.20 -12.91
C GLN A 209 11.87 -12.31 -14.34
N TRP A 210 11.67 -11.19 -15.05
CA TRP A 210 11.26 -11.20 -16.44
C TRP A 210 12.32 -11.83 -17.35
N TRP A 211 13.59 -11.55 -17.13
CA TRP A 211 14.70 -12.16 -17.85
C TRP A 211 14.71 -13.69 -17.69
N LEU A 212 14.48 -14.20 -16.47
CA LEU A 212 14.36 -15.65 -16.21
C LEU A 212 13.16 -16.26 -16.95
N LYS A 213 12.00 -15.58 -16.95
CA LYS A 213 10.82 -16.01 -17.71
C LYS A 213 11.10 -16.04 -19.22
N GLY A 214 11.82 -15.05 -19.75
CA GLY A 214 12.27 -15.04 -21.14
C GLY A 214 13.09 -16.27 -21.49
N ARG A 215 14.09 -16.60 -20.67
CA ARG A 215 14.90 -17.82 -20.87
C ARG A 215 14.04 -19.09 -20.89
N THR A 216 13.10 -19.23 -19.97
CA THR A 216 12.18 -20.37 -19.93
C THR A 216 11.30 -20.44 -21.17
N ALA A 217 10.90 -19.30 -21.72
CA ALA A 217 10.08 -19.19 -22.93
C ALA A 217 10.89 -19.28 -24.23
N GLY A 218 12.24 -19.42 -24.16
CA GLY A 218 13.11 -19.42 -25.35
C GLY A 218 13.26 -18.05 -26.02
N VAL A 219 13.01 -16.95 -25.27
CA VAL A 219 13.12 -15.58 -25.77
C VAL A 219 14.25 -14.87 -25.02
N SER A 220 15.23 -14.29 -25.74
CA SER A 220 16.27 -13.47 -25.11
C SER A 220 15.68 -12.13 -24.65
N LEU A 221 15.91 -11.83 -23.37
CA LEU A 221 15.66 -10.52 -22.75
C LEU A 221 16.97 -9.90 -22.22
N ASP A 222 18.12 -10.28 -22.77
CA ASP A 222 19.44 -9.80 -22.30
C ASP A 222 19.57 -8.27 -22.47
N GLU A 223 19.22 -7.75 -23.65
CA GLU A 223 19.25 -6.32 -23.93
C GLU A 223 18.27 -5.55 -23.01
N PHE A 224 17.06 -6.05 -22.83
CA PHE A 224 16.09 -5.47 -21.89
C PHE A 224 16.68 -5.38 -20.49
N PHE A 225 17.25 -6.47 -19.98
CA PHE A 225 17.82 -6.51 -18.63
C PHE A 225 19.03 -5.57 -18.46
N GLN A 226 19.90 -5.48 -19.48
CA GLN A 226 21.02 -4.53 -19.51
C GLN A 226 20.53 -3.08 -19.52
N ASN A 227 19.48 -2.77 -20.28
CA ASN A 227 18.90 -1.43 -20.31
C ASN A 227 18.29 -1.03 -18.98
N VAL A 228 17.58 -1.94 -18.29
CA VAL A 228 17.08 -1.67 -16.91
C VAL A 228 18.23 -1.44 -15.94
N ASN A 229 19.31 -2.22 -16.03
CA ASN A 229 20.47 -2.03 -15.17
C ASN A 229 21.14 -0.65 -15.36
N SER A 230 21.14 -0.11 -16.57
CA SER A 230 21.72 1.20 -16.86
C SER A 230 20.80 2.35 -16.44
N ASP A 231 19.50 2.25 -16.79
CA ASP A 231 18.46 3.24 -16.45
C ASP A 231 17.13 2.53 -16.14
N VAL A 232 16.71 2.59 -14.89
CA VAL A 232 15.45 1.96 -14.43
C VAL A 232 14.19 2.75 -14.81
N ARG A 233 14.32 4.00 -15.26
CA ARG A 233 13.18 4.92 -15.40
C ARG A 233 12.15 4.44 -16.43
N PHE A 234 12.59 3.94 -17.59
CA PHE A 234 11.67 3.45 -18.59
C PHE A 234 10.88 2.23 -18.09
N PHE A 235 11.54 1.37 -17.30
CA PHE A 235 10.89 0.20 -16.70
C PHE A 235 9.91 0.61 -15.59
N ALA A 236 10.28 1.57 -14.74
CA ALA A 236 9.40 2.17 -13.76
C ALA A 236 8.13 2.75 -14.42
N GLU A 237 8.28 3.51 -15.51
CA GLU A 237 7.14 4.05 -16.27
C GLU A 237 6.24 2.93 -16.82
N MET A 238 6.84 1.89 -17.39
CA MET A 238 6.09 0.74 -17.91
C MET A 238 5.27 0.07 -16.79
N ILE A 239 5.88 -0.17 -15.62
CA ILE A 239 5.21 -0.80 -14.46
C ILE A 239 4.08 0.09 -13.95
N VAL A 240 4.33 1.38 -13.73
CA VAL A 240 3.34 2.34 -13.24
C VAL A 240 2.12 2.41 -14.17
N ARG A 241 2.35 2.45 -15.48
CA ARG A 241 1.25 2.49 -16.47
C ARG A 241 0.52 1.16 -16.56
N ARG A 242 1.23 0.03 -16.47
CA ARG A 242 0.65 -1.31 -16.57
C ARG A 242 -0.20 -1.67 -15.36
N SER A 243 0.24 -1.36 -14.15
CA SER A 243 -0.47 -1.68 -12.91
C SER A 243 -1.82 -0.96 -12.79
N ARG A 244 -1.97 0.19 -13.46
CA ARG A 244 -3.19 1.01 -13.42
C ARG A 244 -4.13 0.79 -14.59
N GLY A 245 -3.69 0.11 -15.61
CA GLY A 245 -4.45 -0.07 -16.84
C GLY A 245 -4.84 1.27 -17.49
N LYS A 246 -4.95 1.28 -18.80
CA LYS A 246 -5.39 2.47 -19.54
C LYS A 246 -6.76 2.20 -20.16
N ASN A 247 -7.74 3.01 -19.77
CA ASN A 247 -9.05 2.90 -20.41
C ASN A 247 -8.92 3.25 -21.92
N PRO A 248 -9.29 2.35 -22.84
CA PRO A 248 -9.09 2.56 -24.27
C PRO A 248 -9.83 3.79 -24.83
N LYS A 249 -10.99 4.11 -24.26
CA LYS A 249 -11.86 5.21 -24.71
C LYS A 249 -11.43 6.55 -24.13
N SER A 250 -11.32 6.62 -22.79
CA SER A 250 -11.00 7.88 -22.10
C SER A 250 -9.51 8.20 -22.06
N LYS A 251 -8.64 7.23 -22.40
CA LYS A 251 -7.17 7.32 -22.28
C LYS A 251 -6.67 7.57 -20.83
N LYS A 252 -7.52 7.37 -19.83
CA LYS A 252 -7.24 7.60 -18.42
C LYS A 252 -6.67 6.37 -17.74
N TYR A 253 -5.79 6.59 -16.77
CA TYR A 253 -5.27 5.59 -15.86
C TYR A 253 -6.05 5.63 -14.55
N SER A 254 -6.35 4.47 -13.97
CA SER A 254 -7.17 4.39 -12.77
C SER A 254 -6.61 3.38 -11.78
N GLU A 255 -6.74 3.70 -10.50
CA GLU A 255 -6.60 2.75 -9.40
C GLU A 255 -7.98 2.28 -8.95
N ILE A 256 -8.09 1.01 -8.60
CA ILE A 256 -9.34 0.34 -8.26
C ILE A 256 -9.32 0.00 -6.77
N TYR A 257 -10.44 0.29 -6.09
CA TYR A 257 -10.60 0.08 -4.66
C TYR A 257 -11.93 -0.57 -4.31
N ARG A 258 -11.91 -1.37 -3.25
CA ARG A 258 -13.11 -1.64 -2.46
C ARG A 258 -13.15 -0.63 -1.32
N VAL A 259 -14.16 0.21 -1.30
CA VAL A 259 -14.31 1.31 -0.32
C VAL A 259 -15.40 0.96 0.66
N ILE A 260 -15.12 1.17 1.95
CA ILE A 260 -16.08 1.19 3.03
C ILE A 260 -15.97 2.56 3.70
N ASP A 261 -17.08 3.28 3.81
CA ASP A 261 -17.13 4.61 4.41
C ASP A 261 -18.36 4.70 5.33
N ASP A 262 -18.10 4.85 6.61
CA ASP A 262 -19.12 4.92 7.66
C ASP A 262 -19.59 6.36 7.97
N ALA A 263 -19.11 7.38 7.24
CA ALA A 263 -19.44 8.79 7.48
C ALA A 263 -20.94 9.08 7.46
N ASN A 264 -21.67 8.47 6.50
CA ASN A 264 -23.12 8.62 6.42
C ASN A 264 -23.86 8.01 7.62
N VAL A 265 -23.36 6.87 8.13
CA VAL A 265 -23.92 6.23 9.34
C VAL A 265 -23.70 7.12 10.54
N VAL A 266 -22.46 7.64 10.72
CA VAL A 266 -22.12 8.57 11.81
C VAL A 266 -22.99 9.83 11.77
N SER A 267 -23.18 10.44 10.59
CA SER A 267 -24.05 11.60 10.40
C SER A 267 -25.52 11.31 10.71
N THR A 268 -26.00 10.12 10.38
CA THR A 268 -27.38 9.71 10.65
C THR A 268 -27.60 9.53 12.16
N LEU A 269 -26.66 8.87 12.85
CA LEU A 269 -26.73 8.67 14.30
C LEU A 269 -26.68 9.99 15.08
N SER A 270 -25.86 10.97 14.64
CA SER A 270 -25.83 12.30 15.24
C SER A 270 -27.23 12.96 15.23
N LYS A 271 -27.92 12.95 14.08
CA LYS A 271 -29.28 13.51 13.95
C LYS A 271 -30.34 12.80 14.79
N MET A 272 -30.11 11.52 15.11
CA MET A 272 -31.03 10.76 15.99
C MET A 272 -30.82 11.12 17.47
N GLY A 273 -29.62 11.51 17.88
CA GLY A 273 -29.30 11.93 19.23
C GLY A 273 -29.77 13.36 19.58
N GLU A 274 -30.15 14.16 18.59
CA GLU A 274 -30.67 15.53 18.78
C GLU A 274 -32.19 15.58 19.04
N LYS A 275 -32.86 14.42 19.08
CA LYS A 275 -34.29 14.28 19.40
C LYS A 275 -34.50 13.86 20.85
#